data_c7440bd1978e21dafdfbd24fd2d34f6d
#
_entry.id   c7440bd1978e21dafdfbd24fd2d34f6d
#
_cell.length_a   1.000
_cell.length_b   1.000
_cell.length_c   1.000
_cell.angle_alpha   90.00
_cell.angle_beta   90.00
_cell.angle_gamma   90.00
#
_symmetry.space_group_name_H-M   'P 1'
#
loop_
_entity.id
_entity.type
_entity.pdbx_description
1 polymer ?
#
loop_
_entity_poly.entity_id
_entity_poly.type
_entity_poly.pdbx_seq_one_letter_code
_entity_poly.pdbx_strand_id
1 'polypeptide(L)'
;LLIGVLSDTHLLGKPVPDHIIEVLSGSDLILHAGDILEMRIIDQLSRVAPTYAVKGNMDVAEVQHLLPARRVIEAGEFRIGLTHGHGPPGGMARRVQAEFDGVDCIVFGHTHNSHVEELDGILFFNPGSPTDRVFASRNTVGFLEVADIITPRIVDITAPPD
;
A
#
# COMPACT_ATOMS: atom_id res chain seq x y z
N LEU A 1 6.20 12.86 9.91
CA LEU A 1 6.61 11.92 8.87
C LEU A 1 5.41 11.66 7.97
N LEU A 2 5.55 11.92 6.66
CA LEU A 2 4.51 11.66 5.67
C LEU A 2 4.85 10.38 4.90
N ILE A 3 3.98 9.38 4.98
CA ILE A 3 4.16 8.10 4.30
C ILE A 3 3.15 8.00 3.15
N GLY A 4 3.63 7.89 1.91
CA GLY A 4 2.82 7.53 0.76
C GLY A 4 2.57 6.03 0.73
N VAL A 5 1.34 5.62 0.44
CA VAL A 5 0.94 4.20 0.46
C VAL A 5 0.27 3.81 -0.84
N LEU A 6 0.79 2.76 -1.45
CA LEU A 6 0.28 2.16 -2.69
C LEU A 6 0.01 0.67 -2.50
N SER A 7 -0.86 0.13 -3.31
CA SER A 7 -1.07 -1.32 -3.49
C SER A 7 -1.68 -1.61 -4.85
N ASP A 8 -1.52 -2.85 -5.31
CA ASP A 8 -2.24 -3.37 -6.47
C ASP A 8 -2.07 -2.49 -7.72
N THR A 9 -0.84 -2.10 -8.01
CA THR A 9 -0.51 -1.28 -9.19
C THR A 9 -0.55 -2.08 -10.50
N HIS A 10 -0.29 -3.39 -10.44
CA HIS A 10 -0.37 -4.32 -11.59
C HIS A 10 0.25 -3.77 -12.89
N LEU A 11 1.40 -3.13 -12.79
CA LEU A 11 2.09 -2.53 -13.94
C LEU A 11 3.10 -3.50 -14.55
N LEU A 12 2.72 -4.10 -15.67
CA LEU A 12 3.59 -4.97 -16.47
C LEU A 12 3.98 -4.26 -17.77
N GLY A 13 5.27 -4.11 -18.02
CA GLY A 13 5.77 -3.45 -19.22
C GLY A 13 5.50 -1.94 -19.28
N LYS A 14 4.98 -1.33 -18.23
CA LYS A 14 4.61 0.10 -18.18
C LYS A 14 5.24 0.79 -16.98
N PRO A 15 5.64 2.05 -17.09
CA PRO A 15 6.12 2.82 -15.95
C PRO A 15 4.96 3.20 -15.01
N VAL A 16 5.31 3.63 -13.81
CA VAL A 16 4.35 4.31 -12.93
C VAL A 16 3.89 5.60 -13.62
N PRO A 17 2.58 5.82 -13.78
CA PRO A 17 2.06 7.05 -14.37
C PRO A 17 2.53 8.32 -13.64
N ASP A 18 2.84 9.37 -14.39
CA ASP A 18 3.40 10.61 -13.84
C ASP A 18 2.50 11.24 -12.77
N HIS A 19 1.19 11.21 -12.94
CA HIS A 19 0.25 11.76 -11.96
C HIS A 19 0.31 11.03 -10.61
N ILE A 20 0.67 9.73 -10.58
CA ILE A 20 0.88 8.98 -9.33
C ILE A 20 2.20 9.45 -8.68
N ILE A 21 3.25 9.61 -9.46
CA ILE A 21 4.54 10.14 -8.99
C ILE A 21 4.35 11.54 -8.39
N GLU A 22 3.61 12.42 -9.08
CA GLU A 22 3.31 13.78 -8.61
C GLU A 22 2.56 13.79 -7.28
N VAL A 23 1.54 12.95 -7.14
CA VAL A 23 0.75 12.85 -5.88
C VAL A 23 1.62 12.35 -4.73
N LEU A 24 2.56 11.44 -4.97
CA LEU A 24 3.48 10.92 -3.95
C LEU A 24 4.65 11.87 -3.65
N SER A 25 4.84 12.89 -4.46
CA SER A 25 5.87 13.90 -4.27
C SER A 25 5.73 14.57 -2.90
N GLY A 26 6.82 14.66 -2.15
CA GLY A 26 6.82 15.17 -0.78
C GLY A 26 6.60 14.11 0.31
N SER A 27 6.40 12.86 -0.05
CA SER A 27 6.46 11.76 0.93
C SER A 27 7.89 11.59 1.45
N ASP A 28 8.01 11.33 2.74
CA ASP A 28 9.30 10.98 3.38
C ASP A 28 9.64 9.50 3.18
N LEU A 29 8.61 8.69 2.99
CA LEU A 29 8.66 7.24 2.85
C LEU A 29 7.52 6.75 1.96
N ILE A 30 7.72 5.69 1.20
CA ILE A 30 6.66 5.02 0.42
C ILE A 30 6.55 3.56 0.85
N LEU A 31 5.31 3.10 1.06
CA LEU A 31 4.98 1.70 1.28
C LEU A 31 4.17 1.15 0.11
N HIS A 32 4.51 -0.05 -0.34
CA HIS A 32 3.76 -0.76 -1.37
C HIS A 32 3.30 -2.14 -0.86
N ALA A 33 2.01 -2.34 -0.77
CA ALA A 33 1.40 -3.54 -0.17
C ALA A 33 1.22 -4.72 -1.16
N GLY A 34 2.03 -4.80 -2.22
CA GLY A 34 2.08 -5.96 -3.11
C GLY A 34 1.26 -5.85 -4.39
N ASP A 35 1.36 -6.88 -5.23
CA ASP A 35 0.84 -6.90 -6.60
C ASP A 35 1.40 -5.74 -7.44
N ILE A 36 2.73 -5.66 -7.46
CA ILE A 36 3.53 -4.66 -8.16
C ILE A 36 3.74 -5.08 -9.62
N LEU A 37 3.96 -6.36 -9.84
CA LEU A 37 4.35 -7.16 -10.98
C LEU A 37 5.83 -7.09 -11.33
N GLU A 38 6.49 -5.94 -11.34
CA GLU A 38 7.90 -5.80 -11.75
C GLU A 38 8.71 -4.96 -10.74
N MET A 39 9.94 -5.38 -10.45
CA MET A 39 10.83 -4.67 -9.51
C MET A 39 11.14 -3.24 -9.93
N ARG A 40 11.18 -2.95 -11.24
CA ARG A 40 11.41 -1.58 -11.74
C ARG A 40 10.40 -0.55 -11.22
N ILE A 41 9.21 -0.96 -10.82
CA ILE A 41 8.21 -0.09 -10.21
C ILE A 41 8.72 0.41 -8.85
N ILE A 42 9.34 -0.46 -8.06
CA ILE A 42 9.97 -0.09 -6.79
C ILE A 42 11.15 0.85 -7.04
N ASP A 43 11.96 0.60 -8.09
CA ASP A 43 13.07 1.49 -8.46
C ASP A 43 12.57 2.90 -8.82
N GLN A 44 11.45 3.00 -9.55
CA GLN A 44 10.84 4.29 -9.88
C GLN A 44 10.31 5.03 -8.65
N LEU A 45 9.58 4.32 -7.77
CA LEU A 45 9.08 4.89 -6.52
C LEU A 45 10.22 5.34 -5.60
N SER A 46 11.32 4.58 -5.56
CA SER A 46 12.51 4.88 -4.75
C SER A 46 13.26 6.15 -5.18
N ARG A 47 12.97 6.67 -6.38
CA ARG A 47 13.48 7.99 -6.82
C ARG A 47 12.68 9.14 -6.20
N VAL A 48 11.46 8.88 -5.74
CA VAL A 48 10.63 9.86 -5.04
C VAL A 48 10.99 9.89 -3.55
N ALA A 49 10.97 8.72 -2.91
CA ALA A 49 11.32 8.55 -1.50
C ALA A 49 11.76 7.10 -1.24
N PRO A 50 12.48 6.81 -0.14
CA PRO A 50 12.76 5.43 0.27
C PRO A 50 11.50 4.58 0.24
N THR A 51 11.55 3.42 -0.43
CA THR A 51 10.36 2.58 -0.67
C THR A 51 10.55 1.21 -0.07
N TYR A 52 9.61 0.79 0.77
CA TYR A 52 9.49 -0.57 1.28
C TYR A 52 8.27 -1.25 0.67
N ALA A 53 8.45 -2.49 0.25
CA ALA A 53 7.40 -3.26 -0.39
C ALA A 53 7.34 -4.69 0.14
N VAL A 54 6.18 -5.29 -0.04
CA VAL A 54 5.95 -6.74 0.13
C VAL A 54 5.43 -7.32 -1.17
N LYS A 55 5.55 -8.62 -1.34
CA LYS A 55 4.99 -9.33 -2.49
C LYS A 55 3.49 -9.57 -2.32
N GLY A 56 2.78 -9.60 -3.44
CA GLY A 56 1.39 -10.03 -3.53
C GLY A 56 1.25 -11.33 -4.32
N ASN A 57 0.04 -11.84 -4.43
CA ASN A 57 -0.25 -13.12 -5.09
C ASN A 57 -0.07 -13.08 -6.62
N MET A 58 -0.16 -11.91 -7.25
CA MET A 58 -0.03 -11.75 -8.71
C MET A 58 1.39 -11.38 -9.17
N ASP A 59 2.31 -11.19 -8.25
CA ASP A 59 3.67 -10.80 -8.57
C ASP A 59 4.43 -11.90 -9.34
N VAL A 60 5.24 -11.47 -10.31
CA VAL A 60 6.09 -12.40 -11.09
C VAL A 60 7.16 -13.06 -10.22
N ALA A 61 7.75 -14.16 -10.70
CA ALA A 61 8.70 -14.97 -9.94
C ALA A 61 9.87 -14.15 -9.34
N GLU A 62 10.41 -13.17 -10.06
CA GLU A 62 11.48 -12.30 -9.58
C GLU A 62 11.04 -11.52 -8.32
N VAL A 63 9.87 -10.89 -8.35
CA VAL A 63 9.30 -10.15 -7.21
C VAL A 63 9.01 -11.09 -6.05
N GLN A 64 8.43 -12.26 -6.34
CA GLN A 64 8.17 -13.29 -5.32
C GLN A 64 9.44 -13.75 -4.60
N HIS A 65 10.56 -13.75 -5.30
CA HIS A 65 11.86 -14.15 -4.74
C HIS A 65 12.52 -13.02 -3.94
N LEU A 66 12.45 -11.78 -4.43
CA LEU A 66 13.17 -10.65 -3.87
C LEU A 66 12.45 -9.97 -2.70
N LEU A 67 11.12 -9.98 -2.69
CA LEU A 67 10.34 -9.30 -1.66
C LEU A 67 9.79 -10.27 -0.60
N PRO A 68 9.77 -9.84 0.67
CA PRO A 68 9.15 -10.63 1.73
C PRO A 68 7.62 -10.59 1.61
N ALA A 69 6.95 -11.54 2.24
CA ALA A 69 5.49 -11.56 2.32
C ALA A 69 4.94 -10.49 3.28
N ARG A 70 5.72 -10.11 4.27
CA ARG A 70 5.36 -9.11 5.29
C ARG A 70 6.59 -8.39 5.82
N ARG A 71 6.37 -7.15 6.29
CA ARG A 71 7.37 -6.33 6.98
C ARG A 71 6.75 -5.64 8.18
N VAL A 72 7.59 -5.25 9.12
CA VAL A 72 7.25 -4.25 10.14
C VAL A 72 8.18 -3.06 9.92
N ILE A 73 7.61 -1.88 9.81
CA ILE A 73 8.30 -0.62 9.62
C ILE A 73 8.15 0.21 10.89
N GLU A 74 9.25 0.69 11.43
CA GLU A 74 9.24 1.64 12.53
C GLU A 74 9.10 3.07 11.98
N ALA A 75 8.08 3.79 12.45
CA ALA A 75 7.77 5.15 12.03
C ALA A 75 7.53 6.02 13.27
N GLY A 76 8.54 6.75 13.69
CA GLY A 76 8.53 7.44 14.98
C GLY A 76 8.42 6.43 16.14
N GLU A 77 7.42 6.59 16.98
CA GLU A 77 7.12 5.67 18.07
C GLU A 77 6.18 4.51 17.67
N PHE A 78 5.71 4.50 16.43
CA PHE A 78 4.73 3.55 15.93
C PHE A 78 5.38 2.42 15.13
N ARG A 79 4.73 1.26 15.16
CA ARG A 79 5.08 0.08 14.38
C ARG A 79 4.00 -0.20 13.35
N ILE A 80 4.36 -0.18 12.07
CA ILE A 80 3.45 -0.39 10.95
C ILE A 80 3.72 -1.76 10.34
N GLY A 81 2.74 -2.65 10.42
CA GLY A 81 2.75 -3.91 9.69
C GLY A 81 2.38 -3.67 8.21
N LEU A 82 3.12 -4.28 7.30
CA LEU A 82 2.88 -4.23 5.87
C LEU A 82 2.73 -5.64 5.33
N THR A 83 1.60 -5.93 4.71
CA THR A 83 1.27 -7.23 4.08
C THR A 83 0.39 -7.00 2.87
N HIS A 84 0.28 -7.98 1.97
CA HIS A 84 -0.66 -7.87 0.86
C HIS A 84 -2.10 -8.21 1.28
N GLY A 85 -2.26 -9.18 2.15
CA GLY A 85 -3.54 -9.77 2.48
C GLY A 85 -3.90 -10.93 1.56
N HIS A 86 -4.97 -11.64 1.89
CA HIS A 86 -5.44 -12.81 1.13
C HIS A 86 -6.90 -13.13 1.44
N GLY A 87 -7.51 -13.86 0.52
CA GLY A 87 -8.90 -14.31 0.67
C GLY A 87 -9.93 -13.22 0.35
N PRO A 88 -11.23 -13.47 0.67
CA PRO A 88 -12.31 -12.54 0.35
C PRO A 88 -12.22 -11.25 1.18
N PRO A 89 -12.85 -10.14 0.72
CA PRO A 89 -12.85 -8.87 1.46
C PRO A 89 -13.39 -8.99 2.88
N GLY A 90 -14.45 -9.78 3.08
CA GLY A 90 -15.01 -10.03 4.41
C GLY A 90 -14.01 -10.72 5.33
N GLY A 91 -13.82 -10.18 6.55
CA GLY A 91 -12.90 -10.73 7.54
C GLY A 91 -11.42 -10.43 7.28
N MET A 92 -11.10 -9.57 6.30
CA MET A 92 -9.72 -9.23 5.94
C MET A 92 -8.93 -8.67 7.13
N ALA A 93 -9.51 -7.74 7.89
CA ALA A 93 -8.84 -7.13 9.04
C ALA A 93 -8.36 -8.19 10.04
N ARG A 94 -9.19 -9.17 10.38
CA ARG A 94 -8.81 -10.27 11.28
C ARG A 94 -7.72 -11.17 10.71
N ARG A 95 -7.75 -11.44 9.41
CA ARG A 95 -6.72 -12.27 8.76
C ARG A 95 -5.36 -11.57 8.75
N VAL A 96 -5.30 -10.29 8.38
CA VAL A 96 -4.03 -9.56 8.38
C VAL A 96 -3.55 -9.25 9.80
N GLN A 97 -4.45 -9.07 10.76
CA GLN A 97 -4.09 -8.93 12.17
C GLN A 97 -3.32 -10.15 12.70
N ALA A 98 -3.74 -11.34 12.29
CA ALA A 98 -3.09 -12.60 12.71
C ALA A 98 -1.64 -12.74 12.21
N GLU A 99 -1.21 -11.91 11.26
CA GLU A 99 0.16 -11.93 10.72
C GLU A 99 1.16 -11.13 11.57
N PHE A 100 0.69 -10.29 12.50
CA PHE A 100 1.53 -9.36 13.26
C PHE A 100 1.25 -9.39 14.76
N ASP A 101 2.31 -9.15 15.53
CA ASP A 101 2.25 -8.91 16.96
C ASP A 101 2.79 -7.50 17.27
N GLY A 102 2.07 -6.76 18.14
CA GLY A 102 2.55 -5.47 18.67
C GLY A 102 2.75 -4.40 17.59
N VAL A 103 1.81 -4.26 16.68
CA VAL A 103 1.78 -3.19 15.69
C VAL A 103 0.62 -2.23 15.98
N ASP A 104 0.81 -0.96 15.62
CA ASP A 104 -0.18 0.11 15.81
C ASP A 104 -1.04 0.33 14.56
N CYS A 105 -0.49 -0.01 13.40
CA CYS A 105 -1.15 0.10 12.10
C CYS A 105 -0.82 -1.12 11.26
N ILE A 106 -1.78 -1.58 10.43
CA ILE A 106 -1.56 -2.60 9.42
C ILE A 106 -1.99 -2.05 8.06
N VAL A 107 -1.02 -1.95 7.15
CA VAL A 107 -1.22 -1.59 5.75
C VAL A 107 -1.34 -2.86 4.94
N PHE A 108 -2.40 -2.94 4.13
CA PHE A 108 -2.68 -4.10 3.27
C PHE A 108 -3.33 -3.67 1.95
N GLY A 109 -3.50 -4.60 1.01
CA GLY A 109 -4.10 -4.37 -0.29
C GLY A 109 -5.08 -5.48 -0.67
N HIS A 110 -4.86 -6.10 -1.83
CA HIS A 110 -5.55 -7.27 -2.36
C HIS A 110 -7.00 -7.03 -2.84
N THR A 111 -7.79 -6.26 -2.12
CA THR A 111 -9.20 -6.01 -2.48
C THR A 111 -9.39 -4.97 -3.58
N HIS A 112 -8.34 -4.21 -3.91
CA HIS A 112 -8.33 -3.07 -4.84
C HIS A 112 -9.20 -1.88 -4.40
N ASN A 113 -9.88 -1.98 -3.28
CA ASN A 113 -10.72 -0.91 -2.73
C ASN A 113 -10.13 -0.34 -1.45
N SER A 114 -10.15 0.98 -1.35
CA SER A 114 -9.65 1.67 -0.16
C SER A 114 -10.50 1.34 1.08
N HIS A 115 -9.82 1.19 2.22
CA HIS A 115 -10.47 0.90 3.49
C HIS A 115 -9.69 1.51 4.64
N VAL A 116 -10.40 2.14 5.56
CA VAL A 116 -9.85 2.67 6.81
C VAL A 116 -10.74 2.22 7.94
N GLU A 117 -10.18 1.51 8.90
CA GLU A 117 -10.90 0.99 10.07
C GLU A 117 -9.97 0.99 11.29
N GLU A 118 -10.50 1.34 12.44
CA GLU A 118 -9.82 1.12 13.71
C GLU A 118 -10.52 -0.01 14.47
N LEU A 119 -9.78 -1.02 14.86
CA LEU A 119 -10.28 -2.19 15.55
C LEU A 119 -9.26 -2.64 16.61
N ASP A 120 -9.72 -2.78 17.85
CA ASP A 120 -8.88 -3.20 18.99
C ASP A 120 -7.60 -2.33 19.16
N GLY A 121 -7.69 -1.03 18.87
CA GLY A 121 -6.59 -0.09 18.98
C GLY A 121 -5.57 -0.16 17.84
N ILE A 122 -5.85 -0.91 16.77
CA ILE A 122 -5.02 -1.03 15.57
C ILE A 122 -5.71 -0.33 14.42
N LEU A 123 -4.97 0.53 13.70
CA LEU A 123 -5.43 1.14 12.46
C LEU A 123 -5.22 0.17 11.29
N PHE A 124 -6.29 -0.22 10.60
CA PHE A 124 -6.26 -1.00 9.37
C PHE A 124 -6.40 -0.06 8.18
N PHE A 125 -5.45 -0.11 7.26
CA PHE A 125 -5.35 0.83 6.17
C PHE A 125 -5.08 0.13 4.84
N ASN A 126 -6.04 0.22 3.91
CA ASN A 126 -5.89 -0.21 2.52
C ASN A 126 -5.96 1.03 1.62
N PRO A 127 -4.90 1.36 0.85
CA PRO A 127 -4.89 2.53 -0.01
C PRO A 127 -5.77 2.39 -1.26
N GLY A 128 -6.28 1.17 -1.54
CA GLY A 128 -6.92 0.83 -2.80
C GLY A 128 -5.92 0.60 -3.92
N SER A 129 -6.37 0.65 -5.16
CA SER A 129 -5.53 0.54 -6.35
C SER A 129 -5.53 1.86 -7.13
N PRO A 130 -4.34 2.39 -7.50
CA PRO A 130 -4.26 3.62 -8.29
C PRO A 130 -4.49 3.41 -9.78
N THR A 131 -4.56 2.17 -10.25
CA THR A 131 -4.50 1.81 -11.68
C THR A 131 -5.59 0.87 -12.13
N ASP A 132 -6.21 0.10 -11.24
CA ASP A 132 -7.24 -0.86 -11.60
C ASP A 132 -8.52 -0.14 -12.04
N ARG A 133 -9.04 -0.55 -13.20
CA ARG A 133 -10.27 -0.01 -13.79
C ARG A 133 -11.40 -1.05 -13.89
N VAL A 134 -11.17 -2.25 -13.37
CA VAL A 134 -12.10 -3.38 -13.47
C VAL A 134 -12.75 -3.68 -12.12
N PHE A 135 -11.94 -3.86 -11.08
CA PHE A 135 -12.41 -4.28 -9.76
C PHE A 135 -12.45 -3.13 -8.74
N ALA A 136 -11.63 -2.09 -8.93
CA ALA A 136 -11.65 -0.92 -8.06
C ALA A 136 -12.82 0.00 -8.44
N SER A 137 -13.56 0.46 -7.44
CA SER A 137 -14.62 1.46 -7.63
C SER A 137 -14.05 2.85 -7.96
N ARG A 138 -12.84 3.12 -7.49
CA ARG A 138 -12.07 4.36 -7.69
C ARG A 138 -10.59 4.06 -7.75
N ASN A 139 -9.83 4.91 -8.43
CA ASN A 139 -8.37 4.86 -8.35
C ASN A 139 -7.91 5.74 -7.19
N THR A 140 -7.19 5.17 -6.25
CA THR A 140 -6.80 5.84 -5.02
C THR A 140 -5.35 5.57 -4.64
N VAL A 141 -4.76 6.53 -3.95
CA VAL A 141 -3.52 6.37 -3.19
C VAL A 141 -3.79 6.72 -1.74
N GLY A 142 -2.97 6.20 -0.84
CA GLY A 142 -3.09 6.47 0.58
C GLY A 142 -1.95 7.32 1.11
N PHE A 143 -2.20 7.99 2.24
CA PHE A 143 -1.17 8.63 3.05
C PHE A 143 -1.41 8.32 4.52
N LEU A 144 -0.31 8.11 5.24
CA LEU A 144 -0.28 8.08 6.68
C LEU A 144 0.58 9.24 7.16
N GLU A 145 0.00 10.18 7.87
CA GLU A 145 0.74 11.24 8.56
C GLU A 145 1.04 10.77 9.98
N VAL A 146 2.32 10.58 10.28
CA VAL A 146 2.80 10.07 11.56
C VAL A 146 3.41 11.21 12.37
N ALA A 147 2.73 11.57 13.46
CA ALA A 147 3.13 12.55 14.45
C ALA A 147 2.90 11.96 15.85
N ASP A 148 2.14 12.61 16.72
CA ASP A 148 1.73 12.04 18.01
C ASP A 148 0.69 10.92 17.86
N ILE A 149 0.03 10.89 16.71
CA ILE A 149 -0.87 9.82 16.27
C ILE A 149 -0.62 9.51 14.80
N ILE A 150 -1.16 8.41 14.31
CA ILE A 150 -1.20 8.10 12.88
C ILE A 150 -2.53 8.59 12.30
N THR A 151 -2.46 9.54 11.36
CA THR A 151 -3.64 10.06 10.67
C THR A 151 -3.70 9.51 9.25
N PRO A 152 -4.68 8.65 8.92
CA PRO A 152 -4.84 8.09 7.58
C PRO A 152 -5.58 9.06 6.66
N ARG A 153 -5.20 9.06 5.36
CA ARG A 153 -5.89 9.82 4.32
C ARG A 153 -5.91 9.04 3.01
N ILE A 154 -7.08 8.93 2.39
CA ILE A 154 -7.24 8.38 1.04
C ILE A 154 -7.42 9.54 0.06
N VAL A 155 -6.70 9.50 -1.04
CA VAL A 155 -6.76 10.50 -2.12
C VAL A 155 -7.30 9.81 -3.37
N ASP A 156 -8.43 10.30 -3.85
CA ASP A 156 -9.02 9.87 -5.11
C ASP A 156 -8.25 10.53 -6.27
N ILE A 157 -7.69 9.71 -7.13
CA ILE A 157 -6.94 10.12 -8.32
C ILE A 157 -7.60 9.61 -9.60
N THR A 158 -8.88 9.20 -9.49
CA THR A 158 -9.64 8.70 -10.65
C THR A 158 -9.68 9.78 -11.72
N ALA A 159 -9.20 9.45 -12.93
CA ALA A 159 -9.30 10.36 -14.05
C ALA A 159 -10.79 10.65 -14.36
N PRO A 160 -11.16 11.90 -14.69
CA PRO A 160 -12.52 12.17 -15.12
C PRO A 160 -12.84 11.35 -16.38
N PRO A 161 -14.10 10.93 -16.55
CA PRO A 161 -14.48 10.23 -17.79
C PRO A 161 -14.23 11.11 -19.00
N ASP A 162 -13.71 10.51 -20.06
CA ASP A 162 -13.50 11.17 -21.36
C ASP A 162 -14.82 11.65 -21.98
#